data_324a93f67e6d7789c2a303225ef9aef5
#
_entry.id   324a93f67e6d7789c2a303225ef9aef5
#
_cell.length_a   1.000
_cell.length_b   1.000
_cell.length_c   1.000
_cell.angle_alpha   90.00
_cell.angle_beta   90.00
_cell.angle_gamma   90.00
#
_symmetry.space_group_name_H-M   'P 1'
#
loop_
_entity.id
_entity.type
_entity.pdbx_description
1 polymer ?
#
loop_
_entity_poly.entity_id
_entity_poly.type
_entity_poly.pdbx_seq_one_letter_code
_entity_poly.pdbx_strand_id
1 'polypeptide(L)'
;MGVRVRVKLRSGNREVSSSALVNTGYEGVRPEVHVPLALARKLGFSLEDVKSEKYAVVGGEVTAFRLGQVTVTLDVESMRGGVLAEAVCVPGEYEVIINDVLAEELGIEIVAPKRGLWKIRGDEKVRESSEPMFWAE
;
A
#
# COMPACT_ATOMS: atom_id res chain seq x y z
N MET A 1 -3.72 -17.26 1.16
CA MET A 1 -3.60 -16.00 0.41
C MET A 1 -3.91 -14.86 1.38
N GLY A 2 -3.33 -13.73 1.20
CA GLY A 2 -3.60 -12.58 2.06
C GLY A 2 -4.78 -11.74 1.55
N VAL A 3 -5.04 -10.63 2.22
CA VAL A 3 -6.05 -9.67 1.76
C VAL A 3 -5.38 -8.66 0.83
N ARG A 4 -5.94 -8.52 -0.36
CA ARG A 4 -5.53 -7.53 -1.35
C ARG A 4 -6.72 -6.69 -1.77
N VAL A 5 -6.51 -5.38 -1.74
CA VAL A 5 -7.56 -4.41 -2.07
C VAL A 5 -7.11 -3.60 -3.28
N ARG A 6 -8.07 -3.08 -4.04
CA ARG A 6 -7.75 -2.17 -5.14
C ARG A 6 -7.64 -0.77 -4.60
N VAL A 7 -6.57 -0.08 -4.97
CA VAL A 7 -6.32 1.30 -4.55
C VAL A 7 -5.94 2.16 -5.74
N LYS A 8 -6.12 3.46 -5.60
CA LYS A 8 -5.54 4.47 -6.47
C LYS A 8 -4.49 5.22 -5.69
N LEU A 9 -3.32 5.35 -6.28
CA LEU A 9 -2.19 6.09 -5.72
C LEU A 9 -2.01 7.35 -6.53
N ARG A 10 -1.96 8.50 -5.86
CA ARG A 10 -1.81 9.77 -6.55
C ARG A 10 -0.66 10.59 -5.96
N SER A 11 0.16 11.12 -6.85
CA SER A 11 1.23 12.07 -6.52
C SER A 11 1.14 13.23 -7.51
N GLY A 12 0.81 14.42 -7.00
CA GLY A 12 0.56 15.57 -7.86
C GLY A 12 -0.61 15.31 -8.81
N ASN A 13 -0.36 15.41 -10.10
CA ASN A 13 -1.38 15.15 -11.14
C ASN A 13 -1.27 13.73 -11.73
N ARG A 14 -0.43 12.88 -11.16
CA ARG A 14 -0.28 11.50 -11.62
C ARG A 14 -1.04 10.55 -10.72
N GLU A 15 -1.78 9.65 -11.33
CA GLU A 15 -2.58 8.66 -10.61
C GLU A 15 -2.42 7.29 -11.26
N VAL A 16 -2.20 6.27 -10.45
CA VAL A 16 -2.06 4.90 -10.91
C VAL A 16 -2.90 3.99 -10.03
N SER A 17 -3.61 3.05 -10.65
CA SER A 17 -4.39 2.03 -9.94
C SER A 17 -3.55 0.78 -9.74
N SER A 18 -3.70 0.14 -8.60
CA SER A 18 -2.97 -1.09 -8.29
C SER A 18 -3.73 -1.93 -7.27
N SER A 19 -3.39 -3.21 -7.21
CA SER A 19 -3.70 -3.99 -6.01
C SER A 19 -2.75 -3.55 -4.90
N ALA A 20 -3.17 -3.73 -3.65
CA ALA A 20 -2.33 -3.47 -2.49
C ALA A 20 -2.52 -4.60 -1.48
N LEU A 21 -1.41 -5.19 -1.06
CA LEU A 21 -1.42 -6.20 -0.01
C LEU A 21 -1.57 -5.51 1.34
N VAL A 22 -2.55 -5.95 2.11
CA VAL A 22 -2.75 -5.47 3.49
C VAL A 22 -1.85 -6.28 4.40
N ASN A 23 -0.86 -5.63 4.99
CA ASN A 23 0.10 -6.31 5.87
C ASN A 23 0.06 -5.68 7.27
N THR A 24 -0.68 -6.30 8.19
CA THR A 24 -0.80 -5.81 9.57
C THR A 24 0.50 -5.95 10.36
N GLY A 25 1.41 -6.80 9.90
CA GLY A 25 2.75 -6.92 10.49
C GLY A 25 3.72 -5.83 10.05
N TYR A 26 3.35 -5.04 9.07
CA TYR A 26 4.06 -3.84 8.70
C TYR A 26 3.53 -2.71 9.58
N GLU A 27 4.14 -2.56 10.74
CA GLU A 27 3.66 -1.65 11.77
C GLU A 27 4.30 -0.27 11.65
N GLY A 28 3.53 0.77 11.97
CA GLY A 28 4.03 2.13 11.92
C GLY A 28 3.25 3.04 12.85
N VAL A 29 3.71 4.29 12.93
CA VAL A 29 3.05 5.33 13.74
C VAL A 29 2.18 6.25 12.88
N ARG A 30 2.32 6.14 11.57
CA ARG A 30 1.55 6.92 10.59
C ARG A 30 1.26 6.07 9.36
N PRO A 31 0.33 6.51 8.49
CA PRO A 31 0.04 5.77 7.26
C PRO A 31 1.29 5.67 6.38
N GLU A 32 1.60 4.46 5.96
CA GLU A 32 2.75 4.17 5.11
C GLU A 32 2.37 3.17 4.04
N VAL A 33 2.94 3.34 2.86
CA VAL A 33 2.70 2.44 1.73
C VAL A 33 4.02 2.14 1.03
N HIS A 34 4.27 0.84 0.83
CA HIS A 34 5.39 0.41 -0.01
C HIS A 34 4.98 0.57 -1.47
N VAL A 35 5.79 1.28 -2.24
CA VAL A 35 5.57 1.53 -3.65
C VAL A 35 6.75 0.93 -4.41
N PRO A 36 6.52 -0.10 -5.25
CA PRO A 36 7.60 -0.67 -6.06
C PRO A 36 8.25 0.37 -6.97
N LEU A 37 9.52 0.17 -7.28
CA LEU A 37 10.31 1.14 -8.03
C LEU A 37 9.67 1.51 -9.38
N ALA A 38 9.19 0.52 -10.12
CA ALA A 38 8.56 0.79 -11.43
C ALA A 38 7.32 1.68 -11.28
N LEU A 39 6.53 1.46 -10.23
CA LEU A 39 5.35 2.27 -9.95
C LEU A 39 5.75 3.66 -9.44
N ALA A 40 6.78 3.74 -8.60
CA ALA A 40 7.29 5.02 -8.10
C ALA A 40 7.70 5.93 -9.26
N ARG A 41 8.35 5.39 -10.27
CA ARG A 41 8.71 6.14 -11.48
C ARG A 41 7.48 6.66 -12.22
N LYS A 42 6.44 5.85 -12.33
CA LYS A 42 5.17 6.28 -12.96
C LYS A 42 4.52 7.39 -12.17
N LEU A 43 4.68 7.43 -10.87
CA LEU A 43 4.16 8.48 -10.01
C LEU A 43 5.06 9.73 -9.98
N GLY A 44 6.19 9.69 -10.67
CA GLY A 44 7.09 10.84 -10.78
C GLY A 44 8.17 10.92 -9.73
N PHE A 45 8.35 9.89 -8.93
CA PHE A 45 9.44 9.87 -7.94
C PHE A 45 10.76 9.47 -8.57
N SER A 46 11.85 10.05 -8.04
CA SER A 46 13.21 9.69 -8.38
C SER A 46 13.92 9.21 -7.12
N LEU A 47 14.76 8.18 -7.24
CA LEU A 47 15.54 7.68 -6.10
C LEU A 47 16.86 8.41 -5.91
N GLU A 48 17.20 9.37 -6.78
CA GLU A 48 18.52 10.01 -6.77
C GLU A 48 18.78 10.86 -5.53
N ASP A 49 17.74 11.52 -5.00
CA ASP A 49 17.89 12.45 -3.88
C ASP A 49 17.11 12.03 -2.64
N VAL A 50 16.78 10.74 -2.51
CA VAL A 50 15.98 10.27 -1.39
C VAL A 50 16.85 9.67 -0.28
N LYS A 51 16.34 9.76 0.94
CA LYS A 51 16.98 9.17 2.12
C LYS A 51 16.66 7.69 2.21
N SER A 52 17.66 6.89 2.57
CA SER A 52 17.47 5.48 2.86
C SER A 52 17.34 5.26 4.36
N GLU A 53 16.56 4.29 4.75
CA GLU A 53 16.41 3.86 6.15
C GLU A 53 16.43 2.34 6.19
N LYS A 54 16.86 1.80 7.33
CA LYS A 54 16.85 0.36 7.55
C LYS A 54 15.64 0.00 8.40
N TYR A 55 14.92 -1.02 7.97
CA TYR A 55 13.78 -1.55 8.70
C TYR A 55 14.07 -2.98 9.14
N ALA A 56 13.74 -3.28 10.40
CA ALA A 56 13.83 -4.65 10.90
C ALA A 56 12.68 -5.47 10.34
N VAL A 57 12.99 -6.64 9.83
CA VAL A 57 12.00 -7.60 9.32
C VAL A 57 12.34 -8.98 9.86
N VAL A 58 11.43 -9.93 9.69
CA VAL A 58 11.71 -11.32 10.03
C VAL A 58 12.85 -11.80 9.15
N GLY A 59 13.96 -12.22 9.79
CA GLY A 59 15.15 -12.70 9.08
C GLY A 59 16.23 -11.66 8.84
N GLY A 60 16.06 -10.41 9.30
CA GLY A 60 17.11 -9.42 9.17
C GLY A 60 16.63 -8.00 9.03
N GLU A 61 17.35 -7.24 8.21
CA GLU A 61 17.03 -5.84 7.93
C GLU A 61 16.87 -5.64 6.42
N VAL A 62 16.02 -4.71 6.05
CA VAL A 62 15.91 -4.25 4.66
C VAL A 62 16.17 -2.76 4.59
N THR A 63 16.72 -2.31 3.48
CA THR A 63 16.91 -0.89 3.21
C THR A 63 15.68 -0.40 2.46
N ALA A 64 15.08 0.66 2.96
CA ALA A 64 13.95 1.30 2.30
C ALA A 64 14.30 2.74 1.98
N PHE A 65 13.79 3.22 0.86
CA PHE A 65 13.96 4.61 0.43
C PHE A 65 12.65 5.37 0.68
N ARG A 66 12.74 6.49 1.38
CA ARG A 66 11.59 7.37 1.56
C ARG A 66 11.41 8.19 0.30
N LEU A 67 10.26 8.03 -0.35
CA LEU A 67 9.99 8.73 -1.60
C LEU A 67 9.30 10.07 -1.41
N GLY A 68 8.44 10.16 -0.40
CA GLY A 68 7.60 11.33 -0.18
C GLY A 68 6.17 10.92 0.08
N GLN A 69 5.23 11.83 -0.12
CA GLN A 69 3.83 11.58 0.19
C GLN A 69 3.02 11.23 -1.04
N VAL A 70 2.08 10.31 -0.85
CA VAL A 70 1.07 9.95 -1.85
C VAL A 70 -0.30 9.96 -1.19
N THR A 71 -1.33 10.20 -1.99
CA THR A 71 -2.71 10.00 -1.55
C THR A 71 -3.16 8.61 -1.98
N VAL A 72 -3.65 7.83 -1.03
CA VAL A 72 -4.14 6.47 -1.28
C VAL A 72 -5.65 6.47 -1.09
N THR A 73 -6.38 5.99 -2.09
CA THR A 73 -7.83 5.92 -2.07
C THR A 73 -8.26 4.50 -2.39
N LEU A 74 -9.21 3.96 -1.63
CA LEU A 74 -9.81 2.67 -1.99
C LEU A 74 -10.59 2.82 -3.29
N ASP A 75 -10.31 1.92 -4.23
CA ASP A 75 -10.99 1.91 -5.53
C ASP A 75 -12.22 1.00 -5.42
N VAL A 76 -13.27 1.54 -4.83
CA VAL A 76 -14.55 0.86 -4.62
C VAL A 76 -15.68 1.75 -5.11
N GLU A 77 -16.85 1.15 -5.33
CA GLU A 77 -18.03 1.85 -5.86
C GLU A 77 -18.52 2.98 -4.96
N SER A 78 -18.37 2.84 -3.64
CA SER A 78 -18.68 3.92 -2.71
C SER A 78 -17.41 4.75 -2.49
N MET A 79 -17.25 5.80 -3.27
CA MET A 79 -16.06 6.64 -3.18
C MET A 79 -15.87 7.23 -1.80
N ARG A 80 -14.68 7.05 -1.26
CA ARG A 80 -14.28 7.61 0.03
C ARG A 80 -13.11 8.55 -0.21
N GLY A 81 -12.88 9.46 0.73
CA GLY A 81 -11.74 10.36 0.67
C GLY A 81 -10.42 9.60 0.76
N GLY A 82 -9.41 10.13 0.12
CA GLY A 82 -8.08 9.54 0.16
C GLY A 82 -7.38 9.79 1.49
N VAL A 83 -6.41 8.95 1.79
CA VAL A 83 -5.56 9.06 2.98
C VAL A 83 -4.15 9.43 2.52
N LEU A 84 -3.59 10.46 3.13
CA LEU A 84 -2.21 10.86 2.86
C LEU A 84 -1.27 9.89 3.55
N ALA A 85 -0.34 9.31 2.81
CA ALA A 85 0.58 8.30 3.29
C ALA A 85 2.01 8.59 2.87
N GLU A 86 2.97 8.14 3.68
CA GLU A 86 4.37 8.16 3.30
C GLU A 86 4.63 6.99 2.35
N ALA A 87 5.20 7.28 1.19
CA ALA A 87 5.59 6.26 0.23
C ALA A 87 7.03 5.85 0.50
N VAL A 88 7.27 4.55 0.59
CA VAL A 88 8.60 3.97 0.74
C VAL A 88 8.83 2.94 -0.35
N CYS A 89 10.08 2.71 -0.74
CA CYS A 89 10.44 1.71 -1.73
C CYS A 89 11.52 0.79 -1.17
N VAL A 90 11.24 -0.50 -1.19
CA VAL A 90 12.21 -1.56 -0.87
C VAL A 90 12.58 -2.23 -2.17
N PRO A 91 13.81 -2.05 -2.68
CA PRO A 91 14.22 -2.69 -3.92
C PRO A 91 14.06 -4.21 -3.84
N GLY A 92 13.51 -4.79 -4.90
CA GLY A 92 13.24 -6.23 -4.96
C GLY A 92 11.86 -6.63 -4.46
N GLU A 93 11.10 -5.71 -3.89
CA GLU A 93 9.70 -5.95 -3.56
C GLU A 93 8.82 -5.35 -4.66
N TYR A 94 8.00 -6.18 -5.30
CA TYR A 94 7.27 -5.78 -6.51
C TYR A 94 5.77 -5.54 -6.28
N GLU A 95 5.32 -5.65 -5.06
CA GLU A 95 3.91 -5.45 -4.74
C GLU A 95 3.70 -4.18 -3.92
N VAL A 96 2.60 -3.48 -4.15
CA VAL A 96 2.18 -2.40 -3.26
C VAL A 96 1.73 -3.02 -1.94
N ILE A 97 2.23 -2.51 -0.83
CA ILE A 97 1.93 -3.04 0.50
C ILE A 97 1.54 -1.88 1.40
N ILE A 98 0.42 -2.00 2.07
CA ILE A 98 -0.05 -0.97 3.00
C ILE A 98 0.13 -1.44 4.44
N ASN A 99 0.54 -0.51 5.31
CA ASN A 99 0.78 -0.83 6.70
C ASN A 99 -0.52 -0.85 7.53
N ASP A 100 -0.37 -1.17 8.82
CA ASP A 100 -1.49 -1.28 9.74
C ASP A 100 -2.26 0.04 9.89
N VAL A 101 -1.55 1.16 10.02
CA VAL A 101 -2.17 2.48 10.20
C VAL A 101 -2.96 2.87 8.96
N LEU A 102 -2.37 2.69 7.76
CA LEU A 102 -3.05 3.03 6.52
C LEU A 102 -4.29 2.15 6.32
N ALA A 103 -4.18 0.85 6.60
CA ALA A 103 -5.32 -0.06 6.50
C ALA A 103 -6.46 0.39 7.42
N GLU A 104 -6.15 0.76 8.64
CA GLU A 104 -7.15 1.22 9.59
C GLU A 104 -7.80 2.54 9.14
N GLU A 105 -7.02 3.50 8.67
CA GLU A 105 -7.55 4.78 8.18
C GLU A 105 -8.37 4.63 6.91
N LEU A 106 -8.07 3.67 6.06
CA LEU A 106 -8.89 3.34 4.90
C LEU A 106 -10.18 2.59 5.29
N GLY A 107 -10.29 2.18 6.54
CA GLY A 107 -11.45 1.46 7.03
C GLY A 107 -11.46 -0.03 6.66
N ILE A 108 -10.33 -0.61 6.37
CA ILE A 108 -10.23 -2.02 5.98
C ILE A 108 -10.32 -2.91 7.22
N GLU A 109 -11.25 -3.85 7.21
CA GLU A 109 -11.38 -4.87 8.24
C GLU A 109 -11.21 -6.25 7.61
N ILE A 110 -10.31 -7.04 8.18
CA ILE A 110 -10.01 -8.38 7.67
C ILE A 110 -11.01 -9.35 8.26
N VAL A 111 -11.76 -10.03 7.40
CA VAL A 111 -12.78 -11.00 7.82
C VAL A 111 -12.19 -12.41 7.89
N ALA A 112 -11.49 -12.83 6.83
CA ALA A 112 -10.88 -14.15 6.75
C ALA A 112 -9.56 -14.04 5.98
N PRO A 113 -8.43 -13.97 6.68
CA PRO A 113 -7.16 -13.64 6.02
C PRO A 113 -6.69 -14.69 5.01
N LYS A 114 -6.90 -15.96 5.29
CA LYS A 114 -6.48 -17.00 4.35
C LYS A 114 -7.33 -17.01 3.09
N ARG A 115 -8.64 -16.79 3.23
CA ARG A 115 -9.55 -16.73 2.08
C ARG A 115 -9.53 -15.37 1.38
N GLY A 116 -8.82 -14.39 1.95
CA GLY A 116 -8.71 -13.06 1.38
C GLY A 116 -9.99 -12.25 1.47
N LEU A 117 -10.83 -12.52 2.46
CA LEU A 117 -12.11 -11.80 2.64
C LEU A 117 -11.92 -10.61 3.57
N TRP A 118 -12.52 -9.49 3.20
CA TRP A 118 -12.42 -8.24 3.95
C TRP A 118 -13.69 -7.42 3.79
N LYS A 119 -13.83 -6.39 4.57
CA LYS A 119 -14.95 -5.45 4.43
C LYS A 119 -14.49 -4.05 4.80
N ILE A 120 -15.32 -3.06 4.47
CA ILE A 120 -15.11 -1.67 4.86
C ILE A 120 -15.85 -1.43 6.16
N ARG A 121 -15.21 -0.76 7.11
CA ARG A 121 -15.82 -0.42 8.41
C ARG A 121 -17.14 0.32 8.19
N GLY A 122 -18.19 -0.13 8.88
CA GLY A 122 -19.52 0.44 8.76
C GLY A 122 -20.34 -0.12 7.60
N ASP A 123 -19.74 -0.96 6.76
CA ASP A 123 -20.41 -1.62 5.65
C ASP A 123 -20.56 -3.10 5.99
N GLU A 124 -21.69 -3.70 5.61
CA GLU A 124 -21.93 -5.13 5.86
C GLU A 124 -21.42 -6.02 4.73
N LYS A 125 -21.14 -5.44 3.58
CA LYS A 125 -20.70 -6.20 2.41
C LYS A 125 -19.32 -6.79 2.61
N VAL A 126 -19.22 -8.13 2.56
CA VAL A 126 -17.94 -8.83 2.56
C VAL A 126 -17.42 -8.85 1.12
N ARG A 127 -16.16 -8.49 0.97
CA ARG A 127 -15.50 -8.38 -0.35
C ARG A 127 -14.42 -9.42 -0.50
N GLU A 128 -14.21 -9.85 -1.72
CA GLU A 128 -13.11 -10.74 -2.05
C GLU A 128 -11.87 -9.91 -2.39
N SER A 129 -10.69 -10.50 -2.16
CA SER A 129 -9.43 -9.89 -2.54
C SER A 129 -9.29 -9.80 -4.05
N SER A 130 -8.63 -8.75 -4.52
CA SER A 130 -8.27 -8.63 -5.92
C SER A 130 -7.09 -9.56 -6.25
N GLU A 131 -6.90 -9.83 -7.54
CA GLU A 131 -5.70 -10.50 -8.00
C GLU A 131 -4.47 -9.61 -7.72
N PRO A 132 -3.34 -10.21 -7.35
CA PRO A 132 -2.13 -9.42 -7.10
C PRO A 132 -1.58 -8.82 -8.40
N MET A 133 -1.10 -7.60 -8.30
CA MET A 133 -0.38 -6.95 -9.39
C MET A 133 1.08 -6.77 -8.96
N PHE A 134 1.99 -7.23 -9.80
CA PHE A 134 3.42 -7.10 -9.55
C PHE A 134 4.02 -6.08 -10.51
N TRP A 135 4.78 -5.16 -9.96
CA TRP A 135 5.41 -4.07 -10.71
C TRP A 135 6.89 -4.38 -10.93
N ALA A 136 7.16 -5.40 -11.73
CA ALA A 136 8.53 -5.79 -12.05
C ALA A 136 9.18 -4.79 -13.01
N GLU A 137 10.48 -4.62 -12.87
CA GLU A 137 11.25 -3.73 -13.75
C GLU A 137 11.73 -4.44 -14.99
#